data_0d851277afa627ffab0423d026a2d25c
#
_entry.id   0d851277afa627ffab0423d026a2d25c
#
_cell.length_a   1.000
_cell.length_b   1.000
_cell.length_c   1.000
_cell.angle_alpha   90.00
_cell.angle_beta   90.00
_cell.angle_gamma   90.00
#
_symmetry.space_group_name_H-M   'P 1'
#
loop_
_entity.id
_entity.type
_entity.pdbx_description
1 polymer ?
#
loop_
_entity_poly.entity_id
_entity_poly.type
_entity_poly.pdbx_seq_one_letter_code
_entity_poly.pdbx_strand_id
1 'polypeptide(L)'
;LATGGKPMVKAAYSSGKPAYGVGAGNSSIVIDETADVAIAAQNTRISKTSDFGSGCSADGNIIIQKSIYQDMIAALINEGGYLCDQSEKDLLEKAMWDEKGNRTFPTIACKPQQTADVAGFSIPGDRKFLMVDNQGQIGENFKFCKEKLTTLMSLYRFDEFDEALRIVRSIYQVGGKGHSCGIYSHDDQNIDALARIAPVSRMMVRQPQSKANAGSWTNGMPMTSSLGCGVWGGNITNENVTIKHMMNYTWVSRPIAEDRPSEQELFGEFFGQEVA
;
A
#
# COMPACT_ATOMS: atom_id res chain seq x y z
N LEU A 1 -11.16 -19.14 0.58
CA LEU A 1 -10.24 -18.02 0.51
C LEU A 1 -9.90 -17.72 -0.95
N ALA A 2 -10.04 -16.47 -1.38
CA ALA A 2 -9.70 -16.00 -2.72
C ALA A 2 -8.82 -14.76 -2.62
N THR A 3 -7.54 -14.88 -2.99
CA THR A 3 -6.56 -13.78 -3.05
C THR A 3 -6.32 -13.40 -4.49
N GLY A 4 -6.64 -12.18 -4.90
CA GLY A 4 -6.43 -11.74 -6.28
C GLY A 4 -7.15 -10.45 -6.64
N GLY A 5 -7.18 -10.14 -7.93
CA GLY A 5 -7.84 -8.93 -8.43
C GLY A 5 -9.37 -8.92 -8.25
N LYS A 6 -9.97 -7.76 -8.46
CA LYS A 6 -11.42 -7.53 -8.30
C LYS A 6 -12.32 -8.62 -8.94
N PRO A 7 -12.04 -9.13 -10.16
CA PRO A 7 -12.90 -10.16 -10.78
C PRO A 7 -12.92 -11.47 -9.98
N MET A 8 -11.77 -11.92 -9.47
CA MET A 8 -11.66 -13.15 -8.67
C MET A 8 -12.41 -13.00 -7.34
N VAL A 9 -12.23 -11.90 -6.65
CA VAL A 9 -12.91 -11.61 -5.37
C VAL A 9 -14.43 -11.54 -5.58
N LYS A 10 -14.88 -10.87 -6.65
CA LYS A 10 -16.31 -10.82 -7.02
C LYS A 10 -16.86 -12.22 -7.30
N ALA A 11 -16.16 -13.05 -8.05
CA ALA A 11 -16.57 -14.43 -8.32
C ALA A 11 -16.69 -15.26 -7.03
N ALA A 12 -15.74 -15.13 -6.11
CA ALA A 12 -15.79 -15.80 -4.82
C ALA A 12 -17.03 -15.40 -4.01
N TYR A 13 -17.33 -14.13 -3.88
CA TYR A 13 -18.52 -13.66 -3.16
C TYR A 13 -19.83 -14.00 -3.86
N SER A 14 -19.82 -14.12 -5.19
CA SER A 14 -21.00 -14.51 -5.99
C SER A 14 -21.22 -16.03 -6.06
N SER A 15 -20.36 -16.83 -5.45
CA SER A 15 -20.42 -18.31 -5.50
C SER A 15 -21.56 -18.91 -4.70
N GLY A 16 -22.22 -18.14 -3.83
CA GLY A 16 -23.20 -18.64 -2.87
C GLY A 16 -22.60 -19.49 -1.74
N LYS A 17 -21.27 -19.49 -1.58
CA LYS A 17 -20.54 -20.15 -0.50
C LYS A 17 -19.90 -19.13 0.43
N PRO A 18 -19.67 -19.47 1.72
CA PRO A 18 -18.85 -18.65 2.60
C PRO A 18 -17.48 -18.39 1.98
N ALA A 19 -17.08 -17.12 1.84
CA ALA A 19 -15.85 -16.76 1.17
C ALA A 19 -15.14 -15.60 1.88
N TYR A 20 -13.81 -15.69 1.97
CA TYR A 20 -12.91 -14.60 2.29
C TYR A 20 -12.21 -14.16 1.00
N GLY A 21 -12.52 -12.97 0.54
CA GLY A 21 -11.82 -12.33 -0.58
C GLY A 21 -10.80 -11.33 -0.06
N VAL A 22 -9.62 -11.31 -0.66
CA VAL A 22 -8.58 -10.30 -0.41
C VAL A 22 -8.21 -9.66 -1.74
N GLY A 23 -8.23 -8.31 -1.77
CA GLY A 23 -8.19 -7.55 -3.01
C GLY A 23 -6.81 -7.03 -3.40
N ALA A 24 -6.79 -6.25 -4.47
CA ALA A 24 -5.59 -5.60 -5.01
C ALA A 24 -5.07 -4.50 -4.07
N GLY A 25 -3.75 -4.30 -4.08
CA GLY A 25 -3.08 -3.18 -3.42
C GLY A 25 -2.82 -2.01 -4.37
N ASN A 26 -2.25 -0.97 -3.84
CA ASN A 26 -1.56 0.12 -4.54
C ASN A 26 -0.76 0.89 -3.49
N SER A 27 0.22 0.22 -2.92
CA SER A 27 0.89 0.66 -1.71
C SER A 27 1.62 1.98 -1.89
N SER A 28 1.37 2.91 -0.98
CA SER A 28 2.01 4.23 -0.92
C SER A 28 2.85 4.35 0.34
N ILE A 29 4.01 5.02 0.25
CA ILE A 29 4.87 5.37 1.37
C ILE A 29 5.02 6.87 1.42
N VAL A 30 4.91 7.45 2.62
CA VAL A 30 5.31 8.83 2.92
C VAL A 30 6.66 8.81 3.61
N ILE A 31 7.57 9.69 3.18
CA ILE A 31 8.91 9.85 3.76
C ILE A 31 9.09 11.33 4.06
N ASP A 32 9.07 11.69 5.34
CA ASP A 32 9.25 13.07 5.77
C ASP A 32 10.70 13.38 6.17
N GLU A 33 10.98 14.62 6.50
CA GLU A 33 12.32 15.13 6.82
C GLU A 33 12.94 14.51 8.09
N THR A 34 12.13 13.87 8.94
CA THR A 34 12.61 13.21 10.17
C THR A 34 13.12 11.78 9.88
N ALA A 35 12.93 11.27 8.66
CA ALA A 35 13.28 9.91 8.30
C ALA A 35 14.81 9.69 8.28
N ASP A 36 15.24 8.51 8.70
CA ASP A 36 16.57 7.99 8.33
C ASP A 36 16.54 7.58 6.85
N VAL A 37 17.14 8.42 6.01
CA VAL A 37 17.15 8.26 4.54
C VAL A 37 17.77 6.94 4.11
N ALA A 38 18.86 6.51 4.75
CA ALA A 38 19.55 5.26 4.39
C ALA A 38 18.70 4.04 4.72
N ILE A 39 18.09 4.02 5.90
CA ILE A 39 17.16 2.95 6.32
C ILE A 39 15.91 2.95 5.44
N ALA A 40 15.36 4.12 5.14
CA ALA A 40 14.18 4.24 4.26
C ALA A 40 14.48 3.67 2.86
N ALA A 41 15.63 4.01 2.26
CA ALA A 41 16.03 3.50 0.96
C ALA A 41 16.27 1.98 0.96
N GLN A 42 16.98 1.46 1.96
CA GLN A 42 17.22 0.03 2.11
C GLN A 42 15.91 -0.75 2.23
N ASN A 43 15.01 -0.31 3.09
CA ASN A 43 13.72 -0.97 3.31
C ASN A 43 12.81 -0.88 2.08
N THR A 44 12.83 0.24 1.37
CA THR A 44 12.11 0.42 0.10
C THR A 44 12.62 -0.57 -0.95
N ARG A 45 13.96 -0.74 -1.07
CA ARG A 45 14.53 -1.78 -1.93
C ARG A 45 14.05 -3.17 -1.52
N ILE A 46 14.17 -3.54 -0.24
CA ILE A 46 13.74 -4.85 0.27
C ILE A 46 12.27 -5.09 -0.08
N SER A 47 11.42 -4.09 0.14
CA SER A 47 10.00 -4.17 -0.17
C SER A 47 9.75 -4.32 -1.67
N LYS A 48 10.39 -3.49 -2.50
CA LYS A 48 10.11 -3.45 -3.94
C LYS A 48 10.69 -4.62 -4.72
N THR A 49 11.81 -5.18 -4.27
CA THR A 49 12.44 -6.32 -4.97
C THR A 49 11.92 -7.69 -4.51
N SER A 50 11.14 -7.73 -3.42
CA SER A 50 10.50 -8.96 -2.97
C SER A 50 9.53 -9.44 -4.03
N ASP A 51 9.66 -10.71 -4.43
CA ASP A 51 8.81 -11.36 -5.43
C ASP A 51 8.65 -10.51 -6.71
N PHE A 52 9.75 -9.94 -7.18
CA PHE A 52 9.81 -9.04 -8.34
C PHE A 52 8.78 -7.88 -8.28
N GLY A 53 8.44 -7.42 -7.09
CA GLY A 53 7.51 -6.32 -6.88
C GLY A 53 6.05 -6.64 -7.24
N SER A 54 5.71 -7.92 -7.37
CA SER A 54 4.35 -8.38 -7.70
C SER A 54 3.42 -8.46 -6.50
N GLY A 55 3.97 -8.44 -5.28
CA GLY A 55 3.16 -8.45 -4.07
C GLY A 55 2.28 -7.20 -3.96
N CYS A 56 1.02 -7.38 -3.57
CA CYS A 56 0.03 -6.30 -3.43
C CYS A 56 0.42 -5.23 -2.38
N SER A 57 1.33 -5.54 -1.45
CA SER A 57 1.91 -4.59 -0.49
C SER A 57 3.29 -4.07 -0.89
N ALA A 58 3.83 -4.45 -2.06
CA ALA A 58 5.10 -3.92 -2.53
C ALA A 58 4.98 -2.42 -2.84
N ASP A 59 5.98 -1.65 -2.41
CA ASP A 59 6.00 -0.19 -2.57
C ASP A 59 5.77 0.22 -4.03
N GLY A 60 4.73 0.98 -4.26
CA GLY A 60 4.33 1.41 -5.59
C GLY A 60 4.47 2.91 -5.82
N ASN A 61 4.19 3.70 -4.80
CA ASN A 61 4.20 5.15 -4.84
C ASN A 61 5.00 5.69 -3.66
N ILE A 62 6.05 6.45 -3.91
CA ILE A 62 6.94 7.01 -2.90
C ILE A 62 6.74 8.53 -2.87
N ILE A 63 6.27 9.04 -1.75
CA ILE A 63 5.88 10.43 -1.52
C ILE A 63 6.91 11.03 -0.58
N ILE A 64 7.80 11.87 -1.09
CA ILE A 64 9.02 12.31 -0.40
C ILE A 64 8.94 13.81 -0.13
N GLN A 65 9.25 14.22 1.10
CA GLN A 65 9.35 15.63 1.45
C GLN A 65 10.48 16.29 0.67
N LYS A 66 10.23 17.49 0.19
CA LYS A 66 11.09 18.19 -0.76
C LYS A 66 12.47 18.52 -0.19
N SER A 67 12.54 18.81 1.12
CA SER A 67 13.79 19.09 1.84
C SER A 67 14.81 17.94 1.75
N ILE A 68 14.35 16.68 1.73
CA ILE A 68 15.22 15.49 1.68
C ILE A 68 15.14 14.75 0.33
N TYR A 69 14.44 15.30 -0.65
CA TYR A 69 14.14 14.59 -1.90
C TYR A 69 15.41 14.14 -2.64
N GLN A 70 16.40 15.02 -2.80
CA GLN A 70 17.62 14.70 -3.54
C GLN A 70 18.46 13.63 -2.81
N ASP A 71 18.55 13.74 -1.49
CA ASP A 71 19.27 12.73 -0.66
C ASP A 71 18.57 11.38 -0.74
N MET A 72 17.24 11.36 -0.72
CA MET A 72 16.47 10.12 -0.85
C MET A 72 16.63 9.49 -2.23
N ILE A 73 16.63 10.28 -3.32
CA ILE A 73 16.89 9.77 -4.68
C ILE A 73 18.31 9.19 -4.77
N ALA A 74 19.32 9.88 -4.24
CA ALA A 74 20.69 9.38 -4.22
C ALA A 74 20.80 8.07 -3.45
N ALA A 75 20.16 7.97 -2.29
CA ALA A 75 20.12 6.75 -1.48
C ALA A 75 19.42 5.59 -2.22
N LEU A 76 18.29 5.84 -2.89
CA LEU A 76 17.61 4.82 -3.70
C LEU A 76 18.46 4.35 -4.89
N ILE A 77 19.21 5.24 -5.54
CA ILE A 77 20.16 4.88 -6.62
C ILE A 77 21.28 4.00 -6.06
N ASN A 78 21.83 4.31 -4.89
CA ASN A 78 22.83 3.50 -4.19
C ASN A 78 22.31 2.11 -3.83
N GLU A 79 21.02 1.98 -3.52
CA GLU A 79 20.36 0.70 -3.26
C GLU A 79 20.01 -0.07 -4.56
N GLY A 80 20.42 0.42 -5.71
CA GLY A 80 20.24 -0.22 -7.02
C GLY A 80 19.04 0.29 -7.82
N GLY A 81 18.51 1.45 -7.48
CA GLY A 81 17.47 2.11 -8.25
C GLY A 81 18.00 2.68 -9.57
N TYR A 82 17.15 2.71 -10.59
CA TYR A 82 17.39 3.40 -11.85
C TYR A 82 16.30 4.45 -12.04
N LEU A 83 16.68 5.71 -12.07
CA LEU A 83 15.76 6.82 -12.34
C LEU A 83 15.63 7.01 -13.85
N CYS A 84 14.46 6.65 -14.36
CA CYS A 84 14.14 6.80 -15.78
C CYS A 84 13.98 8.29 -16.16
N ASP A 85 14.45 8.64 -17.34
CA ASP A 85 14.14 9.93 -17.94
C ASP A 85 12.72 9.98 -18.52
N GLN A 86 12.31 11.14 -19.09
CA GLN A 86 10.96 11.29 -19.62
C GLN A 86 10.68 10.39 -20.82
N SER A 87 11.68 10.19 -21.70
CA SER A 87 11.52 9.33 -22.87
C SER A 87 11.36 7.86 -22.50
N GLU A 88 12.14 7.40 -21.53
CA GLU A 88 12.05 6.05 -20.97
C GLU A 88 10.71 5.83 -20.23
N LYS A 89 10.24 6.85 -19.50
CA LYS A 89 8.92 6.84 -18.86
C LYS A 89 7.80 6.66 -19.89
N ASP A 90 7.86 7.39 -21.01
CA ASP A 90 6.87 7.29 -22.07
C ASP A 90 6.88 5.92 -22.76
N LEU A 91 8.06 5.32 -22.95
CA LEU A 91 8.22 3.95 -23.46
C LEU A 91 7.65 2.93 -22.46
N LEU A 92 7.95 3.08 -21.17
CA LEU A 92 7.40 2.23 -20.11
C LEU A 92 5.87 2.30 -20.05
N GLU A 93 5.29 3.49 -20.21
CA GLU A 93 3.82 3.61 -20.21
C GLU A 93 3.17 2.81 -21.33
N LYS A 94 3.73 2.89 -22.54
CA LYS A 94 3.25 2.14 -23.72
C LYS A 94 3.42 0.62 -23.56
N ALA A 95 4.53 0.19 -22.97
CA ALA A 95 4.84 -1.24 -22.80
C ALA A 95 4.04 -1.89 -21.67
N MET A 96 3.84 -1.17 -20.57
CA MET A 96 3.28 -1.71 -19.34
C MET A 96 1.75 -1.75 -19.29
N TRP A 97 1.05 -0.96 -20.12
CA TRP A 97 -0.41 -0.91 -20.15
C TRP A 97 -0.95 -0.97 -21.59
N ASP A 98 -2.01 -1.72 -21.78
CA ASP A 98 -2.76 -1.74 -23.02
C ASP A 98 -3.63 -0.47 -23.21
N GLU A 99 -4.29 -0.36 -24.37
CA GLU A 99 -5.19 0.77 -24.67
C GLU A 99 -6.37 0.88 -23.70
N LYS A 100 -6.76 -0.22 -23.06
CA LYS A 100 -7.82 -0.27 -22.05
C LYS A 100 -7.32 0.05 -20.65
N GLY A 101 -6.01 0.29 -20.46
CA GLY A 101 -5.38 0.56 -19.19
C GLY A 101 -5.12 -0.67 -18.32
N ASN A 102 -5.21 -1.88 -18.85
CA ASN A 102 -4.83 -3.10 -18.15
C ASN A 102 -3.32 -3.30 -18.23
N ARG A 103 -2.74 -3.93 -17.18
CA ARG A 103 -1.33 -4.32 -17.18
C ARG A 103 -1.04 -5.38 -18.24
N THR A 104 0.03 -5.18 -19.00
CA THR A 104 0.50 -6.16 -20.00
C THR A 104 1.29 -7.27 -19.33
N PHE A 105 1.03 -8.50 -19.70
CA PHE A 105 1.63 -9.69 -19.08
C PHE A 105 3.16 -9.71 -19.11
N PRO A 106 3.87 -9.33 -20.19
CA PRO A 106 5.35 -9.39 -20.24
C PRO A 106 6.07 -8.50 -19.22
N THR A 107 5.36 -7.54 -18.61
CA THR A 107 5.92 -6.57 -17.66
C THR A 107 5.45 -6.78 -16.22
N ILE A 108 4.81 -7.93 -15.92
CA ILE A 108 4.36 -8.29 -14.57
C ILE A 108 5.37 -9.25 -13.94
N ALA A 109 5.68 -9.04 -12.65
CA ALA A 109 6.54 -9.92 -11.84
C ALA A 109 7.91 -10.21 -12.49
N CYS A 110 8.56 -9.19 -13.02
CA CYS A 110 9.84 -9.36 -13.72
C CYS A 110 10.93 -8.41 -13.22
N LYS A 111 12.16 -8.72 -13.60
CA LYS A 111 13.33 -7.87 -13.30
C LYS A 111 13.22 -6.52 -14.02
N PRO A 112 13.84 -5.45 -13.49
CA PRO A 112 13.80 -4.14 -14.14
C PRO A 112 14.40 -4.13 -15.54
N GLN A 113 15.46 -4.94 -15.80
CA GLN A 113 16.04 -5.11 -17.13
C GLN A 113 15.02 -5.66 -18.13
N GLN A 114 14.29 -6.68 -17.75
CA GLN A 114 13.24 -7.25 -18.61
C GLN A 114 12.12 -6.25 -18.90
N THR A 115 11.72 -5.45 -17.90
CA THR A 115 10.72 -4.39 -18.11
C THR A 115 11.24 -3.33 -19.09
N ALA A 116 12.52 -2.92 -18.96
CA ALA A 116 13.18 -1.98 -19.85
C ALA A 116 13.30 -2.53 -21.28
N ASP A 117 13.75 -3.79 -21.42
CA ASP A 117 13.88 -4.46 -22.73
C ASP A 117 12.53 -4.53 -23.48
N VAL A 118 11.44 -4.90 -22.76
CA VAL A 118 10.09 -4.91 -23.34
C VAL A 118 9.63 -3.50 -23.75
N ALA A 119 10.08 -2.47 -23.03
CA ALA A 119 9.80 -1.07 -23.36
C ALA A 119 10.69 -0.52 -24.48
N GLY A 120 11.76 -1.23 -24.88
CA GLY A 120 12.63 -0.84 -26.00
C GLY A 120 13.85 -0.01 -25.59
N PHE A 121 14.29 -0.07 -24.34
CA PHE A 121 15.54 0.54 -23.86
C PHE A 121 16.32 -0.41 -22.94
N SER A 122 17.57 -0.07 -22.63
CA SER A 122 18.44 -0.89 -21.79
C SER A 122 18.92 -0.14 -20.57
N ILE A 123 19.07 -0.85 -19.46
CA ILE A 123 19.59 -0.32 -18.18
C ILE A 123 20.78 -1.17 -17.71
N PRO A 124 21.66 -0.65 -16.83
CA PRO A 124 22.75 -1.44 -16.26
C PRO A 124 22.25 -2.71 -15.56
N GLY A 125 22.99 -3.80 -15.72
CA GLY A 125 22.61 -5.13 -15.22
C GLY A 125 22.55 -5.26 -13.70
N ASP A 126 23.18 -4.35 -12.97
CA ASP A 126 23.19 -4.28 -11.50
C ASP A 126 21.95 -3.58 -10.89
N ARG A 127 21.14 -2.95 -11.72
CA ARG A 127 19.92 -2.26 -11.25
C ARG A 127 18.87 -3.25 -10.77
N LYS A 128 18.20 -2.91 -9.67
CA LYS A 128 17.27 -3.78 -8.95
C LYS A 128 15.81 -3.35 -9.10
N PHE A 129 15.57 -2.06 -9.37
CA PHE A 129 14.23 -1.50 -9.60
C PHE A 129 14.30 -0.20 -10.41
N LEU A 130 13.18 0.12 -11.06
CA LEU A 130 12.97 1.35 -11.82
C LEU A 130 12.24 2.39 -10.99
N MET A 131 12.53 3.65 -11.23
CA MET A 131 11.85 4.80 -10.64
C MET A 131 11.43 5.77 -11.75
N VAL A 132 10.21 6.29 -11.67
CA VAL A 132 9.72 7.34 -12.55
C VAL A 132 9.26 8.54 -11.73
N ASP A 133 9.70 9.75 -12.10
CA ASP A 133 9.14 10.97 -11.53
C ASP A 133 7.74 11.19 -12.12
N ASN A 134 6.72 11.12 -11.26
CA ASN A 134 5.34 11.24 -11.72
C ASN A 134 4.82 12.69 -11.70
N GLN A 135 5.66 13.66 -11.32
CA GLN A 135 5.38 15.10 -11.37
C GLN A 135 4.00 15.49 -10.81
N GLY A 136 3.54 14.81 -9.77
CA GLY A 136 2.22 15.06 -9.17
C GLY A 136 1.01 14.55 -9.97
N GLN A 137 1.21 13.84 -11.08
CA GLN A 137 0.13 13.32 -11.92
C GLN A 137 -0.60 12.16 -11.22
N ILE A 138 -1.85 12.41 -10.77
CA ILE A 138 -2.69 11.43 -10.09
C ILE A 138 -4.11 11.50 -10.68
N GLY A 139 -4.71 10.36 -10.97
CA GLY A 139 -6.06 10.25 -11.49
C GLY A 139 -6.23 9.06 -12.43
N GLU A 140 -7.45 8.80 -12.88
CA GLU A 140 -7.77 7.62 -13.71
C GLU A 140 -6.99 7.60 -15.05
N ASN A 141 -6.66 8.75 -15.59
CA ASN A 141 -5.92 8.86 -16.85
C ASN A 141 -4.39 8.69 -16.68
N PHE A 142 -3.88 8.71 -15.44
CA PHE A 142 -2.45 8.60 -15.16
C PHE A 142 -2.11 7.19 -14.68
N LYS A 143 -1.47 6.42 -15.53
CA LYS A 143 -1.24 4.99 -15.29
C LYS A 143 -0.24 4.73 -14.16
N PHE A 144 0.78 5.59 -14.02
CA PHE A 144 1.83 5.39 -13.02
C PHE A 144 1.39 5.61 -11.56
N CYS A 145 0.22 6.20 -11.29
CA CYS A 145 -0.33 6.24 -9.94
C CYS A 145 -1.10 4.97 -9.54
N LYS A 146 -1.27 4.01 -10.48
CA LYS A 146 -1.96 2.73 -10.26
C LYS A 146 -0.99 1.64 -9.78
N GLU A 147 -1.52 0.48 -9.40
CA GLU A 147 -0.73 -0.69 -9.03
C GLU A 147 0.11 -1.18 -10.22
N LYS A 148 1.40 -1.41 -10.00
CA LYS A 148 2.35 -1.72 -11.08
C LYS A 148 2.70 -3.19 -11.20
N LEU A 149 2.63 -3.97 -10.11
CA LEU A 149 2.91 -5.42 -10.06
C LEU A 149 4.27 -5.80 -10.67
N THR A 150 5.26 -4.94 -10.55
CA THR A 150 6.64 -5.16 -11.04
C THR A 150 7.62 -4.29 -10.26
N THR A 151 8.92 -4.43 -10.54
CA THR A 151 10.01 -3.68 -9.90
C THR A 151 10.09 -2.22 -10.37
N LEU A 152 8.97 -1.50 -10.36
CA LEU A 152 8.90 -0.08 -10.71
C LEU A 152 8.11 0.71 -9.65
N MET A 153 8.61 1.91 -9.31
CA MET A 153 7.97 2.83 -8.37
C MET A 153 7.79 4.21 -8.99
N SER A 154 6.73 4.91 -8.57
CA SER A 154 6.49 6.31 -8.93
C SER A 154 6.85 7.22 -7.78
N LEU A 155 7.52 8.32 -8.10
CA LEU A 155 8.00 9.31 -7.14
C LEU A 155 7.10 10.53 -7.17
N TYR A 156 6.82 11.06 -5.98
CA TYR A 156 6.05 12.27 -5.74
C TYR A 156 6.80 13.14 -4.75
N ARG A 157 6.55 14.44 -4.78
CA ARG A 157 7.14 15.43 -3.84
C ARG A 157 6.04 16.14 -3.09
N PHE A 158 6.32 16.53 -1.87
CA PHE A 158 5.47 17.43 -1.10
C PHE A 158 6.33 18.44 -0.32
N ASP A 159 5.77 19.61 -0.06
CA ASP A 159 6.39 20.62 0.80
C ASP A 159 5.88 20.46 2.24
N GLU A 160 4.60 20.65 2.46
CA GLU A 160 3.94 20.55 3.76
C GLU A 160 3.23 19.20 3.93
N PHE A 161 3.21 18.64 5.13
CA PHE A 161 2.68 17.29 5.37
C PHE A 161 1.22 17.11 4.92
N ASP A 162 0.39 18.15 5.02
CA ASP A 162 -0.97 18.15 4.48
C ASP A 162 -1.05 17.87 2.98
N GLU A 163 0.00 18.24 2.23
CA GLU A 163 0.08 17.90 0.81
C GLU A 163 0.32 16.41 0.63
N ALA A 164 1.18 15.78 1.44
CA ALA A 164 1.37 14.33 1.43
C ALA A 164 0.06 13.60 1.70
N LEU A 165 -0.75 14.07 2.66
CA LEU A 165 -2.07 13.51 2.97
C LEU A 165 -3.03 13.60 1.77
N ARG A 166 -3.03 14.74 1.05
CA ARG A 166 -3.83 14.91 -0.18
C ARG A 166 -3.37 13.96 -1.29
N ILE A 167 -2.07 13.81 -1.50
CA ILE A 167 -1.48 12.88 -2.48
C ILE A 167 -1.92 11.45 -2.17
N VAL A 168 -1.76 11.00 -0.93
CA VAL A 168 -2.16 9.66 -0.49
C VAL A 168 -3.65 9.41 -0.74
N ARG A 169 -4.52 10.33 -0.31
CA ARG A 169 -5.96 10.23 -0.58
C ARG A 169 -6.26 10.11 -2.06
N SER A 170 -5.64 10.94 -2.89
CA SER A 170 -5.85 10.95 -4.34
C SER A 170 -5.41 9.64 -4.99
N ILE A 171 -4.27 9.08 -4.60
CA ILE A 171 -3.80 7.78 -5.09
C ILE A 171 -4.80 6.67 -4.74
N TYR A 172 -5.31 6.65 -3.50
CA TYR A 172 -6.28 5.62 -3.08
C TYR A 172 -7.68 5.82 -3.70
N GLN A 173 -8.04 7.01 -4.19
CA GLN A 173 -9.25 7.15 -5.02
C GLN A 173 -9.14 6.39 -6.34
N VAL A 174 -7.94 6.31 -6.91
CA VAL A 174 -7.66 5.56 -8.15
C VAL A 174 -7.66 4.04 -7.91
N GLY A 175 -7.09 3.58 -6.79
CA GLY A 175 -7.06 2.14 -6.48
C GLY A 175 -6.32 1.80 -5.19
N GLY A 176 -6.48 0.56 -4.74
CA GLY A 176 -5.76 0.01 -3.58
C GLY A 176 -6.39 0.33 -2.22
N LYS A 177 -7.59 0.91 -2.17
CA LYS A 177 -8.31 1.12 -0.90
C LYS A 177 -8.41 -0.16 -0.08
N GLY A 178 -8.20 -0.02 1.21
CA GLY A 178 -8.31 -1.09 2.18
C GLY A 178 -7.03 -1.90 2.37
N HIS A 179 -6.03 -1.79 1.50
CA HIS A 179 -4.86 -2.66 1.58
C HIS A 179 -3.85 -2.17 2.64
N SER A 180 -2.89 -1.38 2.27
CA SER A 180 -1.80 -0.95 3.16
C SER A 180 -1.14 0.34 2.69
N CYS A 181 -0.55 1.08 3.64
CA CYS A 181 0.38 2.17 3.38
C CYS A 181 1.58 2.10 4.33
N GLY A 182 2.56 2.96 4.15
CA GLY A 182 3.70 3.07 5.03
C GLY A 182 4.12 4.51 5.25
N ILE A 183 4.91 4.71 6.30
CA ILE A 183 5.52 5.99 6.62
C ILE A 183 6.92 5.79 7.21
N TYR A 184 7.85 6.58 6.76
CA TYR A 184 9.15 6.80 7.40
C TYR A 184 9.13 8.20 7.99
N SER A 185 8.86 8.28 9.26
CA SER A 185 8.78 9.47 10.10
C SER A 185 9.16 9.13 11.53
N HIS A 186 9.75 10.07 12.24
CA HIS A 186 9.92 10.08 13.70
C HIS A 186 9.01 11.10 14.37
N ASP A 187 8.15 11.78 13.62
CA ASP A 187 7.10 12.66 14.14
C ASP A 187 5.79 11.88 14.32
N ASP A 188 5.40 11.65 15.57
CA ASP A 188 4.17 10.94 15.91
C ASP A 188 2.91 11.69 15.42
N GLN A 189 2.95 13.02 15.29
CA GLN A 189 1.82 13.80 14.75
C GLN A 189 1.59 13.47 13.26
N ASN A 190 2.66 13.34 12.48
CA ASN A 190 2.60 12.95 11.09
C ASN A 190 2.13 11.51 10.93
N ILE A 191 2.62 10.61 11.79
CA ILE A 191 2.19 9.20 11.80
C ILE A 191 0.68 9.11 12.08
N ASP A 192 0.19 9.78 13.12
CA ASP A 192 -1.22 9.80 13.50
C ASP A 192 -2.10 10.47 12.43
N ALA A 193 -1.64 11.59 11.86
CA ALA A 193 -2.36 12.28 10.79
C ALA A 193 -2.56 11.37 9.56
N LEU A 194 -1.51 10.66 9.15
CA LEU A 194 -1.61 9.69 8.05
C LEU A 194 -2.55 8.53 8.41
N ALA A 195 -2.44 7.97 9.62
CA ALA A 195 -3.28 6.86 10.07
C ALA A 195 -4.78 7.22 10.05
N ARG A 196 -5.13 8.45 10.43
CA ARG A 196 -6.52 8.93 10.45
C ARG A 196 -7.15 9.08 9.07
N ILE A 197 -6.34 9.34 8.02
CA ILE A 197 -6.88 9.67 6.71
C ILE A 197 -6.73 8.56 5.67
N ALA A 198 -5.75 7.67 5.83
CA ALA A 198 -5.46 6.64 4.87
C ALA A 198 -6.53 5.53 4.93
N PRO A 199 -7.28 5.29 3.84
CA PRO A 199 -8.32 4.26 3.82
C PRO A 199 -7.68 2.88 3.62
N VAL A 200 -6.90 2.42 4.59
CA VAL A 200 -6.16 1.16 4.56
C VAL A 200 -6.33 0.38 5.86
N SER A 201 -6.22 -0.94 5.79
CA SER A 201 -6.38 -1.82 6.95
C SER A 201 -5.11 -1.94 7.80
N ARG A 202 -3.98 -1.50 7.28
CA ARG A 202 -2.68 -1.54 7.99
C ARG A 202 -1.73 -0.48 7.49
N MET A 203 -1.00 0.11 8.42
CA MET A 203 0.05 1.09 8.15
C MET A 203 1.37 0.63 8.79
N MET A 204 2.42 0.60 8.00
CA MET A 204 3.76 0.19 8.45
C MET A 204 4.61 1.42 8.72
N VAL A 205 5.07 1.56 9.96
CA VAL A 205 5.95 2.65 10.38
C VAL A 205 7.39 2.17 10.33
N ARG A 206 8.22 2.79 9.50
CA ARG A 206 9.66 2.51 9.34
C ARG A 206 10.00 1.03 9.06
N GLN A 207 9.17 0.36 8.25
CA GLN A 207 9.32 -1.06 7.93
C GLN A 207 9.17 -1.32 6.42
N PRO A 208 9.84 -2.35 5.86
CA PRO A 208 9.65 -2.73 4.46
C PRO A 208 8.26 -3.34 4.26
N GLN A 209 7.37 -2.63 3.56
CA GLN A 209 5.95 -2.96 3.49
C GLN A 209 5.65 -4.39 3.03
N SER A 210 6.31 -4.87 1.96
CA SER A 210 6.04 -6.22 1.42
C SER A 210 6.29 -7.34 2.43
N LYS A 211 7.20 -7.11 3.39
CA LYS A 211 7.50 -8.06 4.46
C LYS A 211 6.64 -7.80 5.70
N ALA A 212 6.58 -6.56 6.14
CA ALA A 212 5.93 -6.20 7.41
C ALA A 212 4.41 -6.42 7.40
N ASN A 213 3.74 -6.14 6.28
CA ASN A 213 2.29 -6.36 6.17
C ASN A 213 1.88 -7.83 6.29
N ALA A 214 2.74 -8.75 5.87
CA ALA A 214 2.54 -10.19 5.99
C ALA A 214 2.82 -10.75 7.40
N GLY A 215 3.21 -9.88 8.32
CA GLY A 215 3.66 -10.25 9.66
C GLY A 215 5.16 -10.54 9.72
N SER A 216 5.76 -10.20 10.86
CA SER A 216 7.16 -10.48 11.15
C SER A 216 7.36 -10.73 12.64
N TRP A 217 8.51 -11.29 13.01
CA TRP A 217 8.87 -11.52 14.40
C TRP A 217 9.05 -10.22 15.22
N THR A 218 9.12 -9.07 14.53
CA THR A 218 9.44 -7.77 15.15
C THR A 218 8.31 -6.75 15.10
N ASN A 219 7.10 -7.11 14.59
CA ASN A 219 6.00 -6.14 14.49
C ASN A 219 4.66 -6.62 15.05
N GLY A 220 4.58 -7.84 15.57
CA GLY A 220 3.36 -8.36 16.18
C GLY A 220 2.17 -8.61 15.23
N MET A 221 2.33 -8.35 13.94
CA MET A 221 1.28 -8.66 12.97
C MET A 221 1.15 -10.16 12.74
N PRO A 222 -0.07 -10.72 12.60
CA PRO A 222 -0.25 -12.13 12.28
C PRO A 222 0.39 -12.50 10.93
N MET A 223 1.16 -13.59 10.91
CA MET A 223 1.87 -14.05 9.71
C MET A 223 0.92 -14.70 8.71
N THR A 224 0.84 -14.12 7.52
CA THR A 224 0.03 -14.63 6.40
C THR A 224 0.35 -13.90 5.11
N SER A 225 0.10 -14.53 3.97
CA SER A 225 0.13 -13.88 2.65
C SER A 225 -1.23 -13.36 2.19
N SER A 226 -2.29 -13.53 3.00
CA SER A 226 -3.66 -13.14 2.66
C SER A 226 -4.10 -11.96 3.52
N LEU A 227 -4.10 -10.77 2.94
CA LEU A 227 -4.27 -9.49 3.61
C LEU A 227 -5.64 -8.89 3.29
N GLY A 228 -6.61 -9.02 4.20
CA GLY A 228 -7.95 -8.48 4.04
C GLY A 228 -7.95 -6.96 3.88
N CYS A 229 -8.79 -6.44 3.00
CA CYS A 229 -8.87 -5.00 2.69
C CYS A 229 -10.10 -4.32 3.30
N GLY A 230 -10.89 -5.03 4.10
CA GLY A 230 -12.07 -4.52 4.76
C GLY A 230 -13.11 -3.95 3.80
N VAL A 231 -14.06 -3.21 4.32
CA VAL A 231 -15.14 -2.59 3.53
C VAL A 231 -14.61 -1.59 2.49
N TRP A 232 -13.49 -0.93 2.75
CA TRP A 232 -12.85 -0.01 1.79
C TRP A 232 -12.42 -0.72 0.50
N GLY A 233 -11.97 -1.98 0.62
CA GLY A 233 -11.57 -2.82 -0.51
C GLY A 233 -12.67 -3.77 -1.00
N GLY A 234 -13.89 -3.68 -0.43
CA GLY A 234 -14.99 -4.58 -0.74
C GLY A 234 -14.79 -6.00 -0.21
N ASN A 235 -14.07 -6.15 0.91
CA ASN A 235 -13.81 -7.42 1.56
C ASN A 235 -14.57 -7.52 2.88
N ILE A 236 -14.89 -8.75 3.32
CA ILE A 236 -15.59 -9.01 4.58
C ILE A 236 -14.68 -8.90 5.81
N THR A 237 -13.36 -8.92 5.64
CA THR A 237 -12.39 -8.76 6.72
C THR A 237 -11.32 -7.75 6.34
N ASN A 238 -10.87 -6.98 7.34
CA ASN A 238 -9.70 -6.11 7.27
C ASN A 238 -8.47 -6.71 7.96
N GLU A 239 -8.58 -7.93 8.44
CA GLU A 239 -7.49 -8.61 9.15
C GLU A 239 -6.54 -9.36 8.22
N ASN A 240 -5.39 -9.68 8.74
CA ASN A 240 -4.52 -10.72 8.21
C ASN A 240 -5.23 -12.06 8.39
N VAL A 241 -5.56 -12.75 7.29
CA VAL A 241 -6.34 -13.98 7.33
C VAL A 241 -5.48 -15.11 7.88
N THR A 242 -5.93 -15.71 8.99
CA THR A 242 -5.26 -16.81 9.71
C THR A 242 -6.21 -17.98 9.87
N ILE A 243 -5.76 -19.04 10.56
CA ILE A 243 -6.57 -20.23 10.83
C ILE A 243 -7.89 -19.90 11.54
N LYS A 244 -7.93 -18.85 12.38
CA LYS A 244 -9.16 -18.44 13.09
C LYS A 244 -10.33 -18.14 12.14
N HIS A 245 -10.04 -17.66 10.93
CA HIS A 245 -11.06 -17.35 9.93
C HIS A 245 -11.66 -18.58 9.26
N MET A 246 -11.02 -19.75 9.41
CA MET A 246 -11.44 -21.04 8.86
C MET A 246 -12.05 -21.96 9.93
N MET A 247 -12.07 -21.51 11.20
CA MET A 247 -12.58 -22.29 12.31
C MET A 247 -14.02 -21.89 12.63
N ASN A 248 -14.80 -22.87 13.11
CA ASN A 248 -16.09 -22.62 13.75
C ASN A 248 -15.93 -22.72 15.27
N TYR A 249 -16.62 -21.86 15.98
CA TYR A 249 -16.60 -21.81 17.43
C TYR A 249 -18.01 -22.02 17.99
N THR A 250 -18.11 -22.81 19.05
CA THR A 250 -19.35 -22.94 19.85
C THR A 250 -19.19 -22.08 21.10
N TRP A 251 -20.05 -21.10 21.25
CA TRP A 251 -20.11 -20.28 22.46
C TRP A 251 -20.85 -21.00 23.56
N VAL A 252 -20.23 -21.13 24.75
CA VAL A 252 -20.85 -21.60 25.95
C VAL A 252 -21.05 -20.41 26.89
N SER A 253 -22.26 -19.89 26.95
CA SER A 253 -22.61 -18.81 27.87
C SER A 253 -23.08 -19.38 29.24
N ARG A 254 -22.53 -18.82 30.30
CA ARG A 254 -22.97 -19.11 31.67
C ARG A 254 -23.47 -17.81 32.32
N PRO A 255 -24.47 -17.89 33.21
CA PRO A 255 -24.92 -16.70 33.91
C PRO A 255 -23.80 -16.03 34.71
N ILE A 256 -23.75 -14.71 34.65
CA ILE A 256 -22.90 -13.86 35.49
C ILE A 256 -23.80 -12.94 36.32
N ALA A 257 -23.24 -12.26 37.32
CA ALA A 257 -23.91 -11.14 37.95
C ALA A 257 -24.21 -10.07 36.92
N GLU A 258 -25.28 -9.32 37.12
CA GLU A 258 -25.64 -8.25 36.19
C GLU A 258 -24.52 -7.20 36.14
N ASP A 259 -23.99 -6.98 34.93
CA ASP A 259 -22.98 -5.97 34.60
C ASP A 259 -23.62 -4.99 33.61
N ARG A 260 -24.57 -4.18 34.13
CA ARG A 260 -25.33 -3.23 33.37
C ARG A 260 -24.77 -1.82 33.60
N PRO A 261 -24.20 -1.18 32.62
CA PRO A 261 -23.78 0.21 32.76
C PRO A 261 -24.98 1.11 33.00
N SER A 262 -24.85 2.13 33.83
CA SER A 262 -25.87 3.15 34.05
C SER A 262 -26.07 4.01 32.81
N GLU A 263 -27.25 4.63 32.68
CA GLU A 263 -27.50 5.60 31.59
C GLU A 263 -26.50 6.77 31.61
N GLN A 264 -26.05 7.16 32.80
CA GLN A 264 -25.05 8.21 32.97
C GLN A 264 -23.66 7.78 32.39
N GLU A 265 -23.28 6.52 32.56
CA GLU A 265 -22.04 6.00 31.96
C GLU A 265 -22.12 5.89 30.44
N LEU A 266 -23.29 5.52 29.90
CA LEU A 266 -23.49 5.34 28.45
C LEU A 266 -23.73 6.63 27.70
N PHE A 267 -24.48 7.56 28.29
CA PHE A 267 -25.04 8.71 27.58
C PHE A 267 -24.80 10.05 28.28
N GLY A 268 -24.04 10.07 29.41
CA GLY A 268 -23.87 11.27 30.22
C GLY A 268 -23.33 12.48 29.47
N GLU A 269 -22.51 12.27 28.44
CA GLU A 269 -22.01 13.32 27.58
C GLU A 269 -23.09 14.01 26.72
N PHE A 270 -24.21 13.35 26.51
CA PHE A 270 -25.34 13.86 25.75
C PHE A 270 -26.47 14.45 26.61
N PHE A 271 -26.41 14.25 27.95
CA PHE A 271 -27.41 14.82 28.85
C PHE A 271 -27.23 16.33 28.97
N GLY A 272 -28.27 17.06 28.60
CA GLY A 272 -28.30 18.53 28.61
C GLY A 272 -27.87 19.20 27.29
N GLN A 273 -27.57 18.43 26.26
CA GLN A 273 -27.44 18.97 24.89
C GLN A 273 -28.86 19.10 24.28
N GLU A 274 -29.30 20.33 24.01
CA GLU A 274 -30.46 20.51 23.14
C GLU A 274 -30.15 19.97 21.75
N VAL A 275 -30.99 19.05 21.27
CA VAL A 275 -30.90 18.55 19.90
C VAL A 275 -31.33 19.69 18.99
N ALA A 276 -30.38 20.31 18.30
CA ALA A 276 -30.60 21.41 17.36
C ALA A 276 -31.22 20.90 16.05
#